data_6440669c86f220f0d29e379920851539
#
_entry.id   6440669c86f220f0d29e379920851539
#
_cell.length_a   1.000
_cell.length_b   1.000
_cell.length_c   1.000
_cell.angle_alpha   90.00
_cell.angle_beta   90.00
_cell.angle_gamma   90.00
#
_symmetry.space_group_name_H-M   'P 1'
#
loop_
_entity.id
_entity.type
_entity.pdbx_description
1 polymer ?
#
loop_
_entity_poly.entity_id
_entity_poly.type
_entity_poly.pdbx_seq_one_letter_code
_entity_poly.pdbx_strand_id
1 'polypeptide(L)'
;MAEIRNPKSETNSKRFENSNLKNSKIVSSFDIRASNLNRYLYGVIQGGTFEDLRKKSAEFVVSQDTPGVAIGGVSVGESKKEMRDQVRWVSDYLPSDRPVHLLGVGQIDDIIDLVKYGVDTFDCVEPTRLARMGTIYQIGKARYGAQVSSFSVQIEITKSLYKNNFEKVDVDCECYVCQNFTKSYLHHLFKQREILSYTLATFHNLWVMEKLFEGIRKAIGKDLI
;
A
#
# COMPACT_ATOMS: atom_id res chain seq x y z
N MET A 1 -32.27 -23.55 29.60
CA MET A 1 -31.38 -23.17 28.52
C MET A 1 -32.19 -22.37 27.52
N ALA A 2 -32.03 -21.07 27.46
CA ALA A 2 -32.75 -20.17 26.55
C ALA A 2 -31.85 -19.87 25.34
N GLU A 3 -32.35 -20.26 24.16
CA GLU A 3 -31.71 -19.94 22.89
C GLU A 3 -31.81 -18.43 22.61
N ILE A 4 -30.67 -17.78 22.47
CA ILE A 4 -30.60 -16.38 22.02
C ILE A 4 -30.65 -16.38 20.47
N ARG A 5 -31.80 -16.09 19.91
CA ARG A 5 -32.01 -15.84 18.49
C ARG A 5 -31.38 -14.48 18.13
N ASN A 6 -30.48 -14.50 17.15
CA ASN A 6 -29.83 -13.31 16.61
C ASN A 6 -30.75 -12.61 15.58
N PRO A 7 -31.27 -11.39 15.81
CA PRO A 7 -32.28 -10.77 14.94
C PRO A 7 -31.74 -10.00 13.76
N LYS A 8 -30.49 -10.25 13.33
CA LYS A 8 -29.83 -9.41 12.28
C LYS A 8 -29.84 -9.99 10.87
N SER A 9 -30.40 -11.18 10.60
CA SER A 9 -30.33 -11.80 9.27
C SER A 9 -31.52 -11.54 8.34
N GLU A 10 -32.65 -11.00 8.84
CA GLU A 10 -33.84 -10.85 8.00
C GLU A 10 -34.13 -9.45 7.44
N THR A 11 -33.38 -8.43 7.83
CA THR A 11 -33.67 -7.05 7.44
C THR A 11 -32.87 -6.52 6.24
N ASN A 12 -31.86 -7.25 5.76
CA ASN A 12 -31.01 -6.73 4.67
C ASN A 12 -31.44 -7.11 3.24
N SER A 13 -32.24 -8.16 3.04
CA SER A 13 -32.68 -8.55 1.68
C SER A 13 -33.78 -7.65 1.11
N LYS A 14 -34.64 -7.07 1.96
CA LYS A 14 -35.74 -6.19 1.49
C LYS A 14 -35.37 -4.74 1.25
N ARG A 15 -34.14 -4.32 1.59
CA ARG A 15 -33.69 -2.94 1.41
C ARG A 15 -33.08 -2.68 0.03
N PHE A 16 -32.75 -3.73 -0.71
CA PHE A 16 -32.15 -3.62 -2.04
C PHE A 16 -33.14 -3.66 -3.20
N GLU A 17 -34.39 -4.08 -2.98
CA GLU A 17 -35.38 -4.22 -4.06
C GLU A 17 -36.17 -2.94 -4.37
N ASN A 18 -36.06 -1.88 -3.59
CA ASN A 18 -36.84 -0.63 -3.78
C ASN A 18 -36.04 0.65 -3.99
N SER A 19 -34.75 0.57 -4.29
CA SER A 19 -34.01 1.71 -4.82
C SER A 19 -34.13 1.77 -6.33
N ASN A 20 -35.33 2.06 -6.82
CA ASN A 20 -35.51 2.57 -8.18
C ASN A 20 -34.56 3.73 -8.40
N LEU A 21 -33.67 3.56 -9.34
CA LEU A 21 -32.77 4.51 -9.98
C LEU A 21 -33.44 5.88 -10.29
N LYS A 22 -33.74 6.65 -9.27
CA LYS A 22 -34.02 8.09 -9.38
C LYS A 22 -32.90 8.92 -8.77
N ASN A 23 -31.77 8.32 -8.41
CA ASN A 23 -30.63 9.01 -7.79
C ASN A 23 -29.55 9.46 -8.77
N SER A 24 -29.76 9.34 -10.09
CA SER A 24 -28.84 9.96 -11.07
C SER A 24 -28.79 11.49 -11.01
N LYS A 25 -29.80 12.13 -10.36
CA LYS A 25 -29.80 13.58 -10.15
C LYS A 25 -29.04 14.04 -8.91
N ILE A 26 -28.77 13.18 -7.94
CA ILE A 26 -28.06 13.58 -6.72
C ILE A 26 -26.54 13.65 -6.98
N VAL A 27 -26.02 12.80 -7.85
CA VAL A 27 -24.59 12.83 -8.21
C VAL A 27 -24.26 13.97 -9.17
N SER A 28 -25.20 14.36 -10.03
CA SER A 28 -25.04 15.47 -10.98
C SER A 28 -25.13 16.88 -10.34
N SER A 29 -25.62 16.99 -9.09
CA SER A 29 -25.69 18.27 -8.36
C SER A 29 -24.52 18.50 -7.40
N PHE A 30 -23.61 17.52 -7.24
CA PHE A 30 -22.33 17.75 -6.61
C PHE A 30 -21.37 18.43 -7.61
N ASP A 31 -21.62 19.67 -7.89
CA ASP A 31 -20.64 20.57 -8.52
C ASP A 31 -19.53 20.82 -7.49
N ILE A 32 -18.70 19.82 -7.29
CA ILE A 32 -17.48 19.94 -6.48
C ILE A 32 -16.53 20.79 -7.32
N ARG A 33 -16.65 22.11 -7.18
CA ARG A 33 -15.65 23.06 -7.66
C ARG A 33 -14.36 22.87 -6.87
N ALA A 34 -13.71 21.74 -7.10
CA ALA A 34 -12.39 21.41 -6.54
C ALA A 34 -11.35 22.48 -6.95
N SER A 35 -11.58 23.19 -8.05
CA SER A 35 -10.70 24.23 -8.60
C SER A 35 -10.39 25.39 -7.65
N ASN A 36 -11.31 25.74 -6.73
CA ASN A 36 -11.10 26.86 -5.82
C ASN A 36 -10.43 26.50 -4.49
N LEU A 37 -10.14 25.21 -4.23
CA LEU A 37 -9.65 24.75 -2.94
C LEU A 37 -8.19 24.24 -2.98
N ASN A 38 -7.50 24.27 -4.10
CA ASN A 38 -6.19 23.60 -4.32
C ASN A 38 -6.21 22.13 -3.84
N ARG A 39 -7.35 21.45 -3.98
CA ARG A 39 -7.54 20.05 -3.59
C ARG A 39 -7.92 19.24 -4.81
N TYR A 40 -7.38 18.01 -4.89
CA TYR A 40 -7.70 17.08 -5.96
C TYR A 40 -8.66 16.00 -5.46
N LEU A 41 -9.63 15.65 -6.31
CA LEU A 41 -10.54 14.54 -6.07
C LEU A 41 -10.07 13.34 -6.90
N TYR A 42 -9.94 12.18 -6.27
CA TYR A 42 -9.68 10.92 -6.95
C TYR A 42 -10.98 10.11 -7.05
N GLY A 43 -11.34 9.71 -8.27
CA GLY A 43 -12.36 8.70 -8.48
C GLY A 43 -11.83 7.33 -8.05
N VAL A 44 -12.65 6.52 -7.37
CA VAL A 44 -12.18 5.22 -6.83
C VAL A 44 -12.84 4.06 -7.56
N ILE A 45 -12.02 3.25 -8.22
CA ILE A 45 -12.43 2.00 -8.86
C ILE A 45 -12.69 0.96 -7.78
N GLN A 46 -13.86 0.34 -7.80
CA GLN A 46 -14.32 -0.70 -6.90
C GLN A 46 -14.83 -1.91 -7.72
N GLY A 47 -15.35 -2.96 -7.05
CA GLY A 47 -15.96 -4.10 -7.73
C GLY A 47 -15.71 -5.44 -7.03
N GLY A 48 -15.08 -5.41 -5.83
CA GLY A 48 -14.75 -6.61 -5.07
C GLY A 48 -13.84 -7.54 -5.87
N THR A 49 -14.09 -8.84 -5.80
CA THR A 49 -13.34 -9.88 -6.52
C THR A 49 -13.97 -10.24 -7.87
N PHE A 50 -14.86 -9.39 -8.42
CA PHE A 50 -15.58 -9.66 -9.66
C PHE A 50 -14.97 -8.84 -10.80
N GLU A 51 -14.39 -9.52 -11.78
CA GLU A 51 -13.68 -8.90 -12.91
C GLU A 51 -14.58 -7.96 -13.72
N ASP A 52 -15.80 -8.41 -14.06
CA ASP A 52 -16.76 -7.63 -14.84
C ASP A 52 -17.21 -6.35 -14.13
N LEU A 53 -17.37 -6.40 -12.80
CA LEU A 53 -17.73 -5.23 -12.00
C LEU A 53 -16.56 -4.24 -11.89
N ARG A 54 -15.32 -4.75 -11.76
CA ARG A 54 -14.12 -3.89 -11.73
C ARG A 54 -13.92 -3.17 -13.05
N LYS A 55 -14.07 -3.85 -14.18
CA LYS A 55 -13.98 -3.25 -15.52
C LYS A 55 -15.04 -2.17 -15.73
N LYS A 56 -16.31 -2.46 -15.43
CA LYS A 56 -17.40 -1.47 -15.48
C LYS A 56 -17.14 -0.26 -14.58
N SER A 57 -16.62 -0.51 -13.37
CA SER A 57 -16.26 0.57 -12.44
C SER A 57 -15.10 1.40 -12.99
N ALA A 58 -14.09 0.78 -13.59
CA ALA A 58 -12.96 1.48 -14.19
C ALA A 58 -13.40 2.38 -15.34
N GLU A 59 -14.19 1.86 -16.29
CA GLU A 59 -14.78 2.63 -17.40
C GLU A 59 -15.54 3.86 -16.88
N PHE A 60 -16.42 3.65 -15.89
CA PHE A 60 -17.20 4.73 -15.31
C PHE A 60 -16.33 5.77 -14.62
N VAL A 61 -15.43 5.35 -13.73
CA VAL A 61 -14.59 6.25 -12.92
C VAL A 61 -13.66 7.08 -13.81
N VAL A 62 -13.01 6.45 -14.79
CA VAL A 62 -12.11 7.15 -15.71
C VAL A 62 -12.87 8.16 -16.58
N SER A 63 -14.11 7.85 -16.99
CA SER A 63 -14.96 8.76 -17.76
C SER A 63 -15.40 10.02 -16.99
N GLN A 64 -15.29 10.02 -15.65
CA GLN A 64 -15.66 11.20 -14.83
C GLN A 64 -14.60 12.32 -14.86
N ASP A 65 -13.47 12.10 -15.52
CA ASP A 65 -12.40 13.09 -15.74
C ASP A 65 -11.90 13.77 -14.45
N THR A 66 -11.79 12.98 -13.37
CA THR A 66 -11.23 13.45 -12.10
C THR A 66 -9.71 13.65 -12.21
N PRO A 67 -9.11 14.58 -11.43
CA PRO A 67 -7.66 14.85 -11.44
C PRO A 67 -6.75 13.64 -11.17
N GLY A 68 -7.29 12.56 -10.65
CA GLY A 68 -6.60 11.30 -10.45
C GLY A 68 -7.59 10.15 -10.29
N VAL A 69 -7.10 8.93 -10.38
CA VAL A 69 -7.85 7.69 -10.23
C VAL A 69 -7.24 6.86 -9.11
N ALA A 70 -8.08 6.21 -8.30
CA ALA A 70 -7.62 5.28 -7.29
C ALA A 70 -8.22 3.88 -7.52
N ILE A 71 -7.46 2.84 -7.18
CA ILE A 71 -7.92 1.46 -7.17
C ILE A 71 -8.14 1.07 -5.71
N GLY A 72 -9.38 0.78 -5.33
CA GLY A 72 -9.76 0.42 -3.98
C GLY A 72 -10.31 -1.00 -3.87
N GLY A 73 -10.56 -1.45 -2.62
CA GLY A 73 -11.13 -2.76 -2.33
C GLY A 73 -10.26 -3.94 -2.78
N VAL A 74 -8.95 -3.83 -2.63
CA VAL A 74 -7.95 -4.82 -3.08
C VAL A 74 -7.03 -5.30 -1.95
N SER A 75 -7.33 -4.96 -0.71
CA SER A 75 -6.51 -5.33 0.46
C SER A 75 -7.38 -5.56 1.71
N VAL A 76 -8.48 -6.32 1.55
CA VAL A 76 -9.51 -6.53 2.58
C VAL A 76 -9.72 -7.99 2.96
N GLY A 77 -8.78 -8.88 2.63
CA GLY A 77 -8.82 -10.30 3.01
C GLY A 77 -8.58 -11.29 1.87
N GLU A 78 -8.45 -10.83 0.64
CA GLU A 78 -8.07 -11.63 -0.51
C GLU A 78 -6.58 -12.02 -0.46
N SER A 79 -6.24 -13.07 -1.22
CA SER A 79 -4.85 -13.47 -1.42
C SER A 79 -4.08 -12.45 -2.26
N LYS A 80 -2.74 -12.43 -2.14
CA LYS A 80 -1.89 -11.60 -3.00
C LYS A 80 -2.14 -11.81 -4.49
N LYS A 81 -2.40 -13.06 -4.89
CA LYS A 81 -2.69 -13.37 -6.28
C LYS A 81 -3.98 -12.70 -6.74
N GLU A 82 -5.06 -12.83 -5.96
CA GLU A 82 -6.34 -12.19 -6.26
C GLU A 82 -6.22 -10.67 -6.31
N MET A 83 -5.51 -10.08 -5.36
CA MET A 83 -5.24 -8.64 -5.32
C MET A 83 -4.51 -8.17 -6.59
N ARG A 84 -3.45 -8.87 -7.02
CA ARG A 84 -2.71 -8.55 -8.25
C ARG A 84 -3.55 -8.76 -9.50
N ASP A 85 -4.36 -9.82 -9.55
CA ASP A 85 -5.30 -10.08 -10.63
C ASP A 85 -6.32 -8.94 -10.75
N GLN A 86 -6.86 -8.45 -9.63
CA GLN A 86 -7.81 -7.33 -9.61
C GLN A 86 -7.21 -6.03 -10.17
N VAL A 87 -5.95 -5.72 -9.90
CA VAL A 87 -5.26 -4.57 -10.49
C VAL A 87 -5.03 -4.78 -11.99
N ARG A 88 -4.59 -5.98 -12.39
CA ARG A 88 -4.37 -6.32 -13.79
C ARG A 88 -5.64 -6.25 -14.63
N TRP A 89 -6.82 -6.65 -14.11
CA TRP A 89 -8.09 -6.56 -14.83
C TRP A 89 -8.49 -5.14 -15.22
N VAL A 90 -8.02 -4.15 -14.50
CA VAL A 90 -8.35 -2.74 -14.74
C VAL A 90 -7.22 -1.96 -15.43
N SER A 91 -6.03 -2.54 -15.59
CA SER A 91 -4.85 -1.84 -16.11
C SER A 91 -5.08 -1.20 -17.48
N ASP A 92 -5.78 -1.89 -18.37
CA ASP A 92 -6.07 -1.40 -19.74
C ASP A 92 -7.01 -0.18 -19.77
N TYR A 93 -7.69 0.10 -18.66
CA TYR A 93 -8.61 1.23 -18.53
C TYR A 93 -7.95 2.43 -17.84
N LEU A 94 -6.77 2.25 -17.23
CA LEU A 94 -6.13 3.31 -16.45
C LEU A 94 -5.63 4.43 -17.35
N PRO A 95 -5.81 5.70 -16.93
CA PRO A 95 -5.35 6.85 -17.70
C PRO A 95 -3.82 6.96 -17.66
N SER A 96 -3.21 7.39 -18.76
CA SER A 96 -1.76 7.66 -18.84
C SER A 96 -1.40 9.13 -18.55
N ASP A 97 -2.39 10.00 -18.48
CA ASP A 97 -2.26 11.46 -18.32
C ASP A 97 -2.54 11.96 -16.90
N ARG A 98 -2.96 11.08 -16.01
CA ARG A 98 -3.38 11.40 -14.63
C ARG A 98 -2.84 10.34 -13.66
N PRO A 99 -2.49 10.74 -12.41
CA PRO A 99 -1.95 9.80 -11.44
C PRO A 99 -2.95 8.71 -11.05
N VAL A 100 -2.44 7.49 -10.92
CA VAL A 100 -3.15 6.31 -10.44
C VAL A 100 -2.64 5.92 -9.06
N HIS A 101 -3.54 5.83 -8.10
CA HIS A 101 -3.25 5.51 -6.71
C HIS A 101 -3.79 4.13 -6.33
N LEU A 102 -2.99 3.29 -5.70
CA LEU A 102 -3.44 1.99 -5.18
C LEU A 102 -3.59 2.05 -3.66
N LEU A 103 -4.83 1.86 -3.20
CA LEU A 103 -5.18 1.99 -1.79
C LEU A 103 -4.80 0.75 -0.96
N GLY A 104 -4.09 0.98 0.14
CA GLY A 104 -3.84 -0.01 1.18
C GLY A 104 -2.82 -1.11 0.85
N VAL A 105 -2.08 -0.98 -0.25
CA VAL A 105 -1.06 -1.94 -0.69
C VAL A 105 0.33 -1.33 -0.57
N GLY A 106 1.28 -2.04 0.05
CA GLY A 106 2.62 -1.49 0.28
C GLY A 106 3.68 -2.51 0.66
N GLN A 107 3.44 -3.80 0.41
CA GLN A 107 4.50 -4.79 0.47
C GLN A 107 5.45 -4.60 -0.71
N ILE A 108 6.74 -4.73 -0.47
CA ILE A 108 7.78 -4.41 -1.45
C ILE A 108 7.63 -5.19 -2.75
N ASP A 109 7.33 -6.49 -2.66
CA ASP A 109 7.12 -7.35 -3.82
C ASP A 109 5.85 -7.00 -4.61
N ASP A 110 4.79 -6.55 -3.93
CA ASP A 110 3.57 -6.10 -4.57
C ASP A 110 3.77 -4.76 -5.28
N ILE A 111 4.45 -3.80 -4.66
CA ILE A 111 4.79 -2.51 -5.29
C ILE A 111 5.54 -2.74 -6.61
N ILE A 112 6.61 -3.56 -6.57
CA ILE A 112 7.44 -3.85 -7.73
C ILE A 112 6.64 -4.49 -8.87
N ASP A 113 5.73 -5.40 -8.53
CA ASP A 113 4.91 -6.08 -9.51
C ASP A 113 3.82 -5.17 -10.10
N LEU A 114 3.24 -4.29 -9.27
CA LEU A 114 2.06 -3.51 -9.64
C LEU A 114 2.39 -2.19 -10.36
N VAL A 115 3.59 -1.65 -10.19
CA VAL A 115 4.05 -0.47 -10.95
C VAL A 115 3.98 -0.71 -12.46
N LYS A 116 4.22 -1.95 -12.92
CA LYS A 116 4.14 -2.33 -14.35
C LYS A 116 2.74 -2.19 -14.94
N TYR A 117 1.72 -2.16 -14.11
CA TYR A 117 0.31 -2.01 -14.53
C TYR A 117 -0.18 -0.55 -14.45
N GLY A 118 0.75 0.41 -14.36
CA GLY A 118 0.42 1.84 -14.39
C GLY A 118 0.01 2.43 -13.03
N VAL A 119 0.40 1.80 -11.93
CA VAL A 119 0.19 2.37 -10.59
C VAL A 119 1.35 3.32 -10.25
N ASP A 120 1.03 4.58 -9.92
CA ASP A 120 2.01 5.65 -9.66
C ASP A 120 2.30 5.83 -8.17
N THR A 121 1.28 5.69 -7.33
CA THR A 121 1.37 5.97 -5.89
C THR A 121 0.68 4.90 -5.05
N PHE A 122 1.20 4.72 -3.83
CA PHE A 122 0.73 3.70 -2.89
C PHE A 122 0.59 4.31 -1.49
N ASP A 123 -0.33 3.78 -0.68
CA ASP A 123 -0.37 4.00 0.75
C ASP A 123 -0.41 2.68 1.50
N CYS A 124 0.34 2.57 2.59
CA CYS A 124 0.29 1.40 3.45
C CYS A 124 0.86 1.68 4.83
N VAL A 125 0.25 1.09 5.84
CA VAL A 125 0.75 1.15 7.22
C VAL A 125 1.82 0.10 7.52
N GLU A 126 2.07 -0.85 6.61
CA GLU A 126 2.94 -2.00 6.87
C GLU A 126 4.36 -1.61 7.28
N PRO A 127 5.09 -0.71 6.61
CA PRO A 127 6.46 -0.37 6.99
C PRO A 127 6.56 0.12 8.44
N THR A 128 5.64 0.97 8.86
CA THR A 128 5.60 1.52 10.22
C THR A 128 5.05 0.52 11.24
N ARG A 129 4.10 -0.32 10.85
CA ARG A 129 3.56 -1.39 11.71
C ARG A 129 4.64 -2.43 12.01
N LEU A 130 5.32 -2.93 10.99
CA LEU A 130 6.41 -3.89 11.13
C LEU A 130 7.55 -3.33 11.97
N ALA A 131 7.91 -2.07 11.75
CA ALA A 131 8.91 -1.37 12.55
C ALA A 131 8.57 -1.40 14.05
N ARG A 132 7.32 -1.05 14.41
CA ARG A 132 6.88 -1.10 15.83
C ARG A 132 6.83 -2.51 16.41
N MET A 133 6.75 -3.53 15.57
CA MET A 133 6.85 -4.94 15.99
C MET A 133 8.28 -5.45 16.07
N GLY A 134 9.28 -4.61 15.72
CA GLY A 134 10.70 -4.97 15.72
C GLY A 134 11.17 -5.65 14.44
N THR A 135 10.38 -5.60 13.37
CA THR A 135 10.78 -6.08 12.05
C THR A 135 11.41 -4.93 11.25
N ILE A 136 12.66 -5.10 10.88
CA ILE A 136 13.50 -4.09 10.21
C ILE A 136 13.76 -4.54 8.78
N TYR A 137 13.49 -3.68 7.82
CA TYR A 137 13.84 -3.90 6.43
C TYR A 137 15.36 -3.87 6.22
N GLN A 138 15.84 -4.59 5.23
CA GLN A 138 17.24 -4.57 4.83
C GLN A 138 17.32 -4.18 3.36
N ILE A 139 18.21 -3.24 3.05
CA ILE A 139 18.58 -2.93 1.68
C ILE A 139 19.52 -4.07 1.24
N GLY A 140 18.99 -5.07 0.59
CA GLY A 140 19.80 -6.14 0.03
C GLY A 140 20.76 -5.60 -1.04
N LYS A 141 21.86 -6.31 -1.30
CA LYS A 141 22.85 -5.99 -2.35
C LYS A 141 22.31 -6.13 -3.79
N ALA A 142 21.01 -5.92 -4.00
CA ALA A 142 20.46 -5.87 -5.33
C ALA A 142 20.96 -4.62 -6.04
N ARG A 143 22.03 -4.79 -6.76
CA ARG A 143 22.42 -3.84 -7.79
C ARG A 143 21.27 -3.75 -8.78
N TYR A 144 20.79 -2.55 -9.00
CA TYR A 144 19.83 -2.23 -10.04
C TYR A 144 20.20 -2.94 -11.35
N GLY A 145 19.31 -3.76 -11.87
CA GLY A 145 19.52 -4.52 -13.11
C GLY A 145 19.53 -6.03 -12.99
N ALA A 146 19.57 -6.60 -11.77
CA ALA A 146 19.44 -8.03 -11.55
C ALA A 146 18.45 -8.27 -10.41
N GLN A 147 17.24 -8.64 -10.78
CA GLN A 147 16.18 -9.15 -9.91
C GLN A 147 15.88 -8.32 -8.63
N VAL A 148 14.85 -7.50 -8.72
CA VAL A 148 14.29 -6.65 -7.65
C VAL A 148 13.84 -7.46 -6.40
N SER A 149 13.98 -8.77 -6.40
CA SER A 149 13.63 -9.68 -5.32
C SER A 149 14.49 -9.57 -4.05
N SER A 150 15.55 -8.78 -4.05
CA SER A 150 16.46 -8.65 -2.91
C SER A 150 16.11 -7.54 -1.91
N PHE A 151 15.08 -6.75 -2.14
CA PHE A 151 14.62 -5.74 -1.18
C PHE A 151 13.78 -6.31 -0.02
N SER A 152 13.45 -7.61 -0.02
CA SER A 152 12.52 -8.18 0.94
C SER A 152 13.18 -8.90 2.12
N VAL A 153 14.48 -8.74 2.34
CA VAL A 153 15.11 -9.30 3.52
C VAL A 153 14.68 -8.49 4.73
N GLN A 154 14.06 -9.16 5.69
CA GLN A 154 13.62 -8.58 6.95
C GLN A 154 14.33 -9.26 8.11
N ILE A 155 14.72 -8.50 9.10
CA ILE A 155 15.24 -9.04 10.35
C ILE A 155 14.30 -8.71 11.51
N GLU A 156 14.15 -9.65 12.44
CA GLU A 156 13.45 -9.42 13.70
C GLU A 156 14.47 -9.02 14.77
N ILE A 157 14.64 -7.74 14.98
CA ILE A 157 15.65 -7.17 15.89
C ILE A 157 15.49 -7.63 17.33
N THR A 158 14.33 -8.14 17.71
CA THR A 158 14.02 -8.67 19.04
C THR A 158 14.65 -10.04 19.32
N LYS A 159 15.17 -10.75 18.30
CA LYS A 159 15.83 -12.04 18.46
C LYS A 159 17.14 -11.93 19.22
N SER A 160 17.43 -12.90 20.10
CA SER A 160 18.60 -12.88 20.99
C SER A 160 19.95 -12.82 20.26
N LEU A 161 20.01 -13.25 19.01
CA LEU A 161 21.21 -13.17 18.17
C LEU A 161 21.72 -11.73 17.97
N TYR A 162 20.86 -10.71 18.12
CA TYR A 162 21.21 -9.31 17.99
C TYR A 162 21.67 -8.66 19.31
N LYS A 163 21.56 -9.36 20.44
CA LYS A 163 21.94 -8.84 21.77
C LYS A 163 23.36 -8.28 21.84
N ASN A 164 24.30 -8.97 21.20
CA ASN A 164 25.72 -8.61 21.18
C ASN A 164 26.21 -8.31 19.74
N ASN A 165 25.32 -7.93 18.83
CA ASN A 165 25.71 -7.57 17.48
C ASN A 165 25.91 -6.07 17.37
N PHE A 166 27.16 -5.62 17.34
CA PHE A 166 27.56 -4.22 17.29
C PHE A 166 27.69 -3.67 15.86
N GLU A 167 27.26 -4.43 14.85
CA GLU A 167 27.18 -3.93 13.49
C GLU A 167 26.08 -2.89 13.34
N LYS A 168 26.19 -2.08 12.29
CA LYS A 168 25.09 -1.18 11.85
C LYS A 168 23.78 -1.95 11.70
N VAL A 169 22.66 -1.26 11.89
CA VAL A 169 21.32 -1.86 11.72
C VAL A 169 21.19 -2.49 10.33
N ASP A 170 21.67 -1.79 9.31
CA ASP A 170 21.83 -2.29 7.95
C ASP A 170 23.14 -1.72 7.38
N VAL A 171 24.02 -2.58 6.89
CA VAL A 171 25.37 -2.20 6.42
C VAL A 171 25.34 -1.41 5.11
N ASP A 172 24.33 -1.65 4.28
CA ASP A 172 24.17 -1.02 2.97
C ASP A 172 23.28 0.24 3.03
N CYS A 173 22.76 0.59 4.23
CA CYS A 173 21.87 1.73 4.45
C CYS A 173 22.61 2.95 5.01
N GLU A 174 22.37 4.11 4.40
CA GLU A 174 22.97 5.40 4.78
C GLU A 174 22.03 6.27 5.66
N CYS A 175 20.90 5.72 6.14
CA CYS A 175 20.00 6.50 6.97
C CYS A 175 20.64 6.90 8.31
N TYR A 176 20.06 7.92 8.95
CA TYR A 176 20.51 8.38 10.26
C TYR A 176 20.65 7.25 11.29
N VAL A 177 19.71 6.30 11.29
CA VAL A 177 19.73 5.18 12.24
C VAL A 177 20.94 4.28 12.02
N CYS A 178 21.20 3.88 10.77
CA CYS A 178 22.31 3.02 10.42
C CYS A 178 23.68 3.68 10.61
N GLN A 179 23.75 5.01 10.52
CA GLN A 179 25.00 5.75 10.75
C GLN A 179 25.34 5.91 12.24
N ASN A 180 24.34 5.93 13.13
CA ASN A 180 24.54 6.29 14.51
C ASN A 180 24.25 5.17 15.52
N PHE A 181 23.56 4.10 15.12
CA PHE A 181 23.14 3.05 16.06
C PHE A 181 23.46 1.64 15.53
N THR A 182 23.60 0.70 16.47
CA THR A 182 23.90 -0.70 16.20
C THR A 182 22.65 -1.57 16.37
N LYS A 183 22.70 -2.80 15.82
CA LYS A 183 21.68 -3.82 16.05
C LYS A 183 21.50 -4.11 17.55
N SER A 184 22.62 -4.21 18.29
CA SER A 184 22.61 -4.45 19.76
C SER A 184 21.87 -3.34 20.50
N TYR A 185 22.11 -2.08 20.16
CA TYR A 185 21.42 -0.95 20.79
C TYR A 185 19.92 -0.97 20.50
N LEU A 186 19.54 -1.15 19.24
CA LEU A 186 18.13 -1.22 18.86
C LEU A 186 17.44 -2.42 19.51
N HIS A 187 18.10 -3.59 19.54
CA HIS A 187 17.63 -4.77 20.28
C HIS A 187 17.36 -4.46 21.75
N HIS A 188 18.33 -3.79 22.42
CA HIS A 188 18.20 -3.39 23.81
C HIS A 188 16.97 -2.51 24.04
N LEU A 189 16.77 -1.47 23.21
CA LEU A 189 15.61 -0.59 23.33
C LEU A 189 14.28 -1.35 23.20
N PHE A 190 14.18 -2.29 22.26
CA PHE A 190 12.98 -3.13 22.12
C PHE A 190 12.74 -4.02 23.34
N LYS A 191 13.82 -4.61 23.91
CA LYS A 191 13.70 -5.44 25.11
C LYS A 191 13.28 -4.64 26.35
N GLN A 192 13.72 -3.39 26.44
CA GLN A 192 13.31 -2.47 27.53
C GLN A 192 11.96 -1.79 27.25
N ARG A 193 11.34 -2.03 26.08
CA ARG A 193 10.10 -1.39 25.65
C ARG A 193 10.19 0.14 25.58
N GLU A 194 11.37 0.65 25.23
CA GLU A 194 11.60 2.08 25.06
C GLU A 194 10.92 2.60 23.78
N ILE A 195 10.18 3.70 23.88
CA ILE A 195 9.46 4.30 22.74
C ILE A 195 10.43 4.69 21.62
N LEU A 196 11.65 5.05 21.96
CA LEU A 196 12.69 5.39 20.99
C LEU A 196 12.95 4.25 20.00
N SER A 197 12.78 2.98 20.40
CA SER A 197 12.92 1.83 19.51
C SER A 197 11.95 1.92 18.31
N TYR A 198 10.70 2.31 18.56
CA TYR A 198 9.68 2.44 17.52
C TYR A 198 10.00 3.60 16.58
N THR A 199 10.47 4.72 17.11
CA THR A 199 10.87 5.89 16.31
C THR A 199 12.03 5.55 15.38
N LEU A 200 13.10 4.96 15.91
CA LEU A 200 14.28 4.61 15.12
C LEU A 200 13.96 3.55 14.06
N ALA A 201 13.24 2.48 14.44
CA ALA A 201 12.85 1.43 13.50
C ALA A 201 11.93 1.97 12.39
N THR A 202 10.96 2.83 12.74
CA THR A 202 10.05 3.44 11.76
C THR A 202 10.82 4.35 10.79
N PHE A 203 11.72 5.19 11.31
CA PHE A 203 12.56 6.05 10.46
C PHE A 203 13.36 5.23 9.45
N HIS A 204 14.00 4.15 9.91
CA HIS A 204 14.78 3.28 9.03
C HIS A 204 13.90 2.62 7.96
N ASN A 205 12.77 1.99 8.35
CA ASN A 205 11.89 1.32 7.39
C ASN A 205 11.33 2.28 6.34
N LEU A 206 10.95 3.50 6.73
CA LEU A 206 10.49 4.52 5.78
C LEU A 206 11.61 4.96 4.84
N TRP A 207 12.84 5.13 5.35
CA TRP A 207 14.00 5.42 4.50
C TRP A 207 14.22 4.34 3.44
N VAL A 208 14.11 3.07 3.81
CA VAL A 208 14.24 1.94 2.87
C VAL A 208 13.15 2.01 1.79
N MET A 209 11.91 2.34 2.17
CA MET A 209 10.81 2.52 1.21
C MET A 209 11.09 3.68 0.24
N GLU A 210 11.58 4.82 0.72
CA GLU A 210 11.96 5.94 -0.16
C GLU A 210 13.06 5.55 -1.16
N LYS A 211 14.06 4.79 -0.71
CA LYS A 211 15.12 4.28 -1.59
C LYS A 211 14.59 3.28 -2.62
N LEU A 212 13.62 2.45 -2.26
CA LEU A 212 12.92 1.58 -3.20
C LEU A 212 12.25 2.40 -4.30
N PHE A 213 11.46 3.41 -3.95
CA PHE A 213 10.77 4.25 -4.93
C PHE A 213 11.73 5.08 -5.79
N GLU A 214 12.83 5.60 -5.22
CA GLU A 214 13.90 6.22 -6.02
C GLU A 214 14.44 5.26 -7.08
N GLY A 215 14.62 4.00 -6.69
CA GLY A 215 15.11 2.96 -7.59
C GLY A 215 14.12 2.63 -8.70
N ILE A 216 12.84 2.45 -8.35
CA ILE A 216 11.77 2.21 -9.31
C ILE A 216 11.69 3.36 -10.33
N ARG A 217 11.65 4.62 -9.88
CA ARG A 217 11.64 5.78 -10.78
C ARG A 217 12.84 5.82 -11.72
N LYS A 218 14.05 5.46 -11.23
CA LYS A 218 15.24 5.37 -12.08
C LYS A 218 15.17 4.23 -13.09
N ALA A 219 14.54 3.11 -12.73
CA ALA A 219 14.36 1.96 -13.62
C ALA A 219 13.35 2.29 -14.74
N ILE A 220 12.23 2.92 -14.40
CA ILE A 220 11.24 3.41 -15.38
C ILE A 220 11.91 4.39 -16.36
N GLY A 221 12.67 5.39 -15.87
CA GLY A 221 13.35 6.36 -16.73
C GLY A 221 14.45 5.77 -17.63
N LYS A 222 14.74 4.48 -17.51
CA LYS A 222 15.70 3.72 -18.33
C LYS A 222 15.04 2.60 -19.14
N ASP A 223 13.72 2.54 -19.19
CA ASP A 223 12.93 1.48 -19.84
C ASP A 223 13.32 0.06 -19.36
N LEU A 224 13.59 -0.09 -18.06
CA LEU A 224 13.95 -1.38 -17.46
C LEU A 224 12.75 -2.09 -16.80
N ILE A 225 11.64 -1.40 -16.62
CA ILE A 225 10.34 -1.89 -16.13
C ILE A 225 9.22 -1.18 -16.89
#